data_0b81e744bbb5bef8f133359dca8f419e
#
_entry.id   0b81e744bbb5bef8f133359dca8f419e
#
_cell.length_a   1.000
_cell.length_b   1.000
_cell.length_c   1.000
_cell.angle_alpha   90.00
_cell.angle_beta   90.00
_cell.angle_gamma   90.00
#
_symmetry.space_group_name_H-M   'P 1'
#
loop_
_entity.id
_entity.type
_entity.pdbx_description
1 polymer ?
#
loop_
_entity_poly.entity_id
_entity_poly.type
_entity_poly.pdbx_seq_one_letter_code
_entity_poly.pdbx_strand_id
1 'polypeptide(L)'
;MVHAGAIRRDARGGNRPSVSLDLTIPERVARARADLRMGAVVALCGERGSALVQAAEAVSAARLEDLRALGPLDLAITRWRAETLAARAYDDDVARLAVP
;
A
#
# COMPACT_ATOMS: atom_id res chain seq x y z
N MET A 1 2.32 -8.25 1.46
CA MET A 1 2.05 -6.98 0.75
C MET A 1 3.33 -6.18 0.67
N VAL A 2 3.68 -5.74 -0.50
CA VAL A 2 4.87 -4.90 -0.70
C VAL A 2 4.47 -3.44 -0.62
N HIS A 3 5.21 -2.65 0.14
CA HIS A 3 4.95 -1.24 0.37
C HIS A 3 6.13 -0.42 -0.12
N ALA A 4 5.93 0.47 -1.06
CA ALA A 4 6.92 1.45 -1.49
C ALA A 4 6.79 2.73 -0.64
N GLY A 5 7.92 3.38 -0.41
CA GLY A 5 7.99 4.55 0.45
C GLY A 5 7.00 5.66 0.11
N ALA A 6 6.93 6.65 0.98
CA ALA A 6 5.98 7.75 0.85
C ALA A 6 6.18 8.54 -0.44
N ILE A 7 5.11 8.68 -1.22
CA ILE A 7 5.09 9.51 -2.41
C ILE A 7 4.42 10.83 -2.06
N ARG A 8 5.07 11.94 -2.43
CA ARG A 8 4.46 13.24 -2.25
C ARG A 8 3.18 13.33 -3.07
N ARG A 9 2.12 13.65 -2.38
CA ARG A 9 0.86 13.97 -3.00
C ARG A 9 0.87 15.42 -3.46
N ASP A 10 0.51 15.65 -4.73
CA ASP A 10 0.22 16.98 -5.21
C ASP A 10 -1.00 17.54 -4.47
N ALA A 11 -0.84 18.70 -3.85
CA ALA A 11 -1.95 19.41 -3.26
C ALA A 11 -2.82 19.99 -4.37
N ARG A 12 -3.74 19.22 -4.89
CA ARG A 12 -4.76 19.73 -5.77
C ARG A 12 -5.89 20.32 -4.96
N GLY A 13 -5.80 21.60 -4.68
CA GLY A 13 -6.94 22.36 -4.26
C GLY A 13 -7.86 22.57 -5.45
N GLY A 14 -8.74 21.63 -5.74
CA GLY A 14 -9.74 21.78 -6.78
C GLY A 14 -11.12 21.88 -6.16
N ASN A 15 -11.93 22.79 -6.66
CA ASN A 15 -13.35 22.81 -6.38
C ASN A 15 -13.96 21.54 -6.96
N ARG A 16 -14.40 20.64 -6.10
CA ARG A 16 -15.17 19.49 -6.52
C ARG A 16 -16.64 19.89 -6.68
N PRO A 17 -17.32 19.42 -7.75
CA PRO A 17 -18.75 19.62 -7.84
C PRO A 17 -19.48 19.04 -6.64
N SER A 18 -20.53 19.69 -6.21
CA SER A 18 -21.33 19.25 -5.08
C SER A 18 -22.15 17.98 -5.34
N VAL A 19 -22.35 17.61 -6.61
CA VAL A 19 -22.96 16.35 -6.96
C VAL A 19 -21.89 15.27 -6.87
N SER A 20 -22.07 14.39 -5.91
CA SER A 20 -21.06 13.41 -5.62
C SER A 20 -21.37 12.08 -6.32
N LEU A 21 -20.74 11.86 -7.43
CA LEU A 21 -20.53 10.53 -8.00
C LEU A 21 -19.23 9.91 -7.50
N ASP A 22 -18.58 10.57 -6.57
CA ASP A 22 -17.37 10.08 -5.94
C ASP A 22 -17.67 8.83 -5.10
N LEU A 23 -16.72 7.93 -5.05
CA LEU A 23 -16.84 6.73 -4.25
C LEU A 23 -16.90 7.09 -2.76
N THR A 24 -17.81 6.46 -2.04
CA THR A 24 -17.83 6.49 -0.57
C THR A 24 -16.62 5.77 -0.01
N ILE A 25 -16.34 5.96 1.27
CA ILE A 25 -15.23 5.25 1.92
C ILE A 25 -15.38 3.72 1.82
N PRO A 26 -16.56 3.12 2.12
CA PRO A 26 -16.74 1.68 1.92
C PRO A 26 -16.51 1.22 0.48
N GLU A 27 -16.95 2.00 -0.49
CA GLU A 27 -16.73 1.70 -1.90
C GLU A 27 -15.25 1.77 -2.29
N ARG A 28 -14.52 2.75 -1.76
CA ARG A 28 -13.07 2.86 -1.97
C ARG A 28 -12.31 1.66 -1.38
N VAL A 29 -12.69 1.25 -0.19
CA VAL A 29 -12.09 0.07 0.44
C VAL A 29 -12.37 -1.20 -0.36
N ALA A 30 -13.62 -1.38 -0.81
CA ALA A 30 -13.99 -2.53 -1.63
C ALA A 30 -13.21 -2.57 -2.94
N ARG A 31 -13.06 -1.43 -3.58
CA ARG A 31 -12.28 -1.30 -4.81
C ARG A 31 -10.81 -1.60 -4.58
N ALA A 32 -10.22 -1.04 -3.53
CA ALA A 32 -8.83 -1.30 -3.19
C ALA A 32 -8.57 -2.79 -2.94
N ARG A 33 -9.48 -3.46 -2.25
CA ARG A 33 -9.39 -4.91 -2.04
C ARG A 33 -9.42 -5.69 -3.35
N ALA A 34 -10.31 -5.31 -4.26
CA ALA A 34 -10.40 -5.93 -5.58
C ALA A 34 -9.11 -5.71 -6.38
N ASP A 35 -8.61 -4.49 -6.37
CA ASP A 35 -7.36 -4.12 -7.06
C ASP A 35 -6.17 -4.92 -6.52
N LEU A 36 -6.04 -5.04 -5.20
CA LEU A 36 -4.98 -5.83 -4.57
C LEU A 36 -5.07 -7.31 -4.95
N ARG A 37 -6.28 -7.86 -5.02
CA ARG A 37 -6.49 -9.24 -5.46
C ARG A 37 -6.09 -9.48 -6.90
N MET A 38 -6.29 -8.47 -7.75
CA MET A 38 -5.87 -8.53 -9.15
C MET A 38 -4.38 -8.31 -9.35
N GLY A 39 -3.65 -7.97 -8.30
CA GLY A 39 -2.24 -7.65 -8.38
C GLY A 39 -1.95 -6.21 -8.79
N ALA A 40 -2.94 -5.34 -8.76
CA ALA A 40 -2.75 -3.92 -9.06
C ALA A 40 -2.13 -3.18 -7.88
N VAL A 41 -1.42 -2.10 -8.17
CA VAL A 41 -0.87 -1.21 -7.15
C VAL A 41 -1.97 -0.28 -6.65
N VAL A 42 -2.05 -0.13 -5.34
CA VAL A 42 -3.01 0.74 -4.67
C VAL A 42 -2.25 1.84 -3.91
N ALA A 43 -2.74 3.05 -3.99
CA ALA A 43 -2.19 4.16 -3.21
C ALA A 43 -2.94 4.29 -1.88
N LEU A 44 -2.18 4.30 -0.79
CA LEU A 44 -2.70 4.62 0.53
C LEU A 44 -2.30 6.04 0.86
N CYS A 45 -3.28 6.89 1.15
CA CYS A 45 -3.07 8.28 1.48
C CYS A 45 -3.51 8.56 2.91
N GLY A 46 -2.66 9.22 3.66
CA GLY A 46 -2.93 9.60 5.05
C GLY A 46 -2.29 10.93 5.39
N GLU A 47 -2.46 11.35 6.64
CA GLU A 47 -1.93 12.62 7.11
C GLU A 47 -0.40 12.70 7.04
N ARG A 48 0.27 11.58 7.19
CA ARG A 48 1.74 11.49 7.19
C ARG A 48 2.33 11.31 5.80
N GLY A 49 1.52 11.25 4.77
CA GLY A 49 1.95 11.04 3.40
C GLY A 49 1.22 9.93 2.70
N SER A 50 1.79 9.47 1.62
CA SER A 50 1.21 8.43 0.78
C SER A 50 2.19 7.29 0.57
N ALA A 51 1.64 6.11 0.34
CA ALA A 51 2.42 4.93 0.03
C ALA A 51 1.76 4.15 -1.09
N LEU A 52 2.57 3.48 -1.91
CA LEU A 52 2.07 2.50 -2.87
C LEU A 52 2.18 1.11 -2.26
N VAL A 53 1.13 0.33 -2.40
CA VAL A 53 1.09 -1.04 -1.90
C VAL A 53 0.65 -1.99 -3.00
N GLN A 54 1.19 -3.19 -2.97
CA GLN A 54 0.84 -4.25 -3.89
C GLN A 54 0.90 -5.59 -3.15
N ALA A 55 0.06 -6.53 -3.54
CA ALA A 55 0.13 -7.88 -2.98
C ALA A 55 1.48 -8.52 -3.32
N ALA A 56 2.16 -9.06 -2.32
CA ALA A 56 3.50 -9.61 -2.50
C ALA A 56 3.53 -10.76 -3.53
N GLU A 57 2.47 -11.54 -3.59
CA GLU A 57 2.33 -12.67 -4.51
C GLU A 57 2.23 -12.21 -5.97
N ALA A 58 1.86 -10.97 -6.21
CA ALA A 58 1.67 -10.43 -7.55
C ALA A 58 2.87 -9.62 -8.06
N VAL A 59 3.89 -9.43 -7.25
CA VAL A 59 5.05 -8.61 -7.61
C VAL A 59 5.98 -9.39 -8.51
N SER A 60 6.19 -8.89 -9.74
CA SER A 60 7.24 -9.37 -10.63
C SER A 60 8.58 -8.72 -10.30
N ALA A 61 9.68 -9.29 -10.80
CA ALA A 61 11.00 -8.68 -10.64
C ALA A 61 11.04 -7.26 -11.23
N ALA A 62 10.44 -7.04 -12.38
CA ALA A 62 10.38 -5.73 -13.02
C ALA A 62 9.58 -4.73 -12.16
N ARG A 63 8.44 -5.16 -11.63
CA ARG A 63 7.64 -4.34 -10.75
C ARG A 63 8.37 -3.99 -9.46
N LEU A 64 9.13 -4.93 -8.92
CA LEU A 64 9.93 -4.71 -7.72
C LEU A 64 10.97 -3.62 -7.95
N GLU A 65 11.63 -3.62 -9.10
CA GLU A 65 12.59 -2.58 -9.47
C GLU A 65 11.92 -1.21 -9.63
N ASP A 66 10.75 -1.17 -10.25
CA ASP A 66 9.98 0.07 -10.38
C ASP A 66 9.60 0.64 -9.01
N LEU A 67 9.18 -0.21 -8.08
CA LEU A 67 8.83 0.21 -6.73
C LEU A 67 10.06 0.69 -5.96
N ARG A 68 11.20 0.03 -6.11
CA ARG A 68 12.47 0.47 -5.50
C ARG A 68 12.91 1.85 -5.98
N ALA A 69 12.66 2.16 -7.22
CA ALA A 69 12.98 3.49 -7.77
C ALA A 69 12.20 4.62 -7.09
N LEU A 70 11.06 4.31 -6.49
CA LEU A 70 10.22 5.28 -5.79
C LEU A 70 10.62 5.50 -4.33
N GLY A 71 11.36 4.58 -3.74
CA GLY A 71 11.81 4.70 -2.36
C GLY A 71 12.03 3.36 -1.68
N PRO A 72 12.31 3.38 -0.38
CA PRO A 72 12.51 2.17 0.40
C PRO A 72 11.28 1.25 0.35
N LEU A 73 11.53 -0.06 0.33
CA LEU A 73 10.49 -1.07 0.33
C LEU A 73 10.41 -1.77 1.68
N ASP A 74 9.21 -1.97 2.14
CA ASP A 74 8.92 -2.82 3.29
C ASP A 74 7.95 -3.92 2.88
N LEU A 75 8.12 -5.09 3.46
CA LEU A 75 7.15 -6.16 3.39
C LEU A 75 6.27 -6.10 4.63
N ALA A 76 4.99 -5.84 4.44
CA ALA A 76 4.01 -5.84 5.53
C ALA A 76 3.30 -7.20 5.57
N ILE A 77 3.34 -7.85 6.71
CA ILE A 77 2.69 -9.13 6.94
C ILE A 77 1.95 -9.11 8.28
N THR A 78 1.03 -10.03 8.47
CA THR A 78 0.36 -10.16 9.76
C THR A 78 1.34 -10.62 10.84
N ARG A 79 1.04 -10.27 12.09
CA ARG A 79 1.82 -10.72 13.23
C ARG A 79 1.95 -12.25 13.25
N TRP A 80 0.84 -12.93 13.03
CA TRP A 80 0.84 -14.39 13.00
C TRP A 80 1.79 -14.98 11.95
N ARG A 81 1.78 -14.38 10.75
CA ARG A 81 2.69 -14.79 9.69
C ARG A 81 4.15 -14.48 10.05
N ALA A 82 4.39 -13.35 10.70
CA ALA A 82 5.72 -12.99 11.17
C ALA A 82 6.24 -13.99 12.17
N GLU A 83 5.43 -14.45 13.10
CA GLU A 83 5.80 -15.47 14.07
C GLU A 83 6.15 -16.79 13.38
N THR A 84 5.35 -17.21 12.40
CA THR A 84 5.61 -18.41 11.60
C THR A 84 6.95 -18.33 10.87
N LEU A 85 7.33 -17.15 10.40
CA LEU A 85 8.59 -16.92 9.69
C LEU A 85 9.74 -16.52 10.60
N ALA A 86 9.54 -16.57 11.93
CA ALA A 86 10.50 -16.14 12.94
C ALA A 86 10.95 -14.68 12.76
N ALA A 87 10.07 -13.83 12.23
CA ALA A 87 10.32 -12.40 12.08
C ALA A 87 9.78 -11.64 13.28
N ARG A 88 10.36 -10.47 13.57
CA ARG A 88 9.88 -9.61 14.64
C ARG A 88 8.67 -8.81 14.19
N ALA A 89 7.62 -8.82 15.01
CA ALA A 89 6.47 -7.95 14.84
C ALA A 89 6.64 -6.72 15.73
N TYR A 90 6.75 -5.55 15.13
CA TYR A 90 6.93 -4.30 15.86
C TYR A 90 5.64 -3.50 16.03
N ASP A 91 4.67 -3.73 15.15
CA ASP A 91 3.42 -2.99 15.12
C ASP A 91 2.27 -3.98 15.38
N ASP A 92 1.80 -4.07 16.59
CA ASP A 92 0.67 -4.93 17.02
C ASP A 92 0.34 -6.12 16.09
N ASP A 93 -0.63 -5.92 15.17
CA ASP A 93 -1.11 -6.99 14.29
C ASP A 93 -0.36 -7.06 12.95
N VAL A 94 0.53 -6.13 12.68
CA VAL A 94 1.28 -6.06 11.41
C VAL A 94 2.78 -5.96 11.69
N ALA A 95 3.54 -6.78 11.01
CA ALA A 95 4.99 -6.70 11.00
C ALA A 95 5.49 -6.11 9.69
N ARG A 96 6.50 -5.26 9.76
CA ARG A 96 7.17 -4.69 8.59
C ARG A 96 8.60 -5.20 8.53
N LEU A 97 8.98 -5.69 7.37
CA LEU A 97 10.30 -6.21 7.11
C LEU A 97 10.93 -5.39 5.98
N ALA A 98 12.13 -4.85 6.23
CA ALA A 98 12.82 -4.13 5.19
C ALA A 98 13.21 -5.07 4.04
N VAL A 99 12.99 -4.61 2.82
CA VAL A 99 13.38 -5.34 1.62
C VAL A 99 14.70 -4.74 1.13
N PRO A 100 15.76 -5.52 1.11
CA PRO A 100 17.07 -5.03 0.63
C PRO A 100 17.09 -4.66 -0.85
#